data_68b2aa5d0b1764e4395292e319166f2f
#
_entry.id   68b2aa5d0b1764e4395292e319166f2f
#
_cell.length_a   1.000
_cell.length_b   1.000
_cell.length_c   1.000
_cell.angle_alpha   90.00
_cell.angle_beta   90.00
_cell.angle_gamma   90.00
#
_symmetry.space_group_name_H-M   'P 1'
#
loop_
_entity.id
_entity.type
_entity.pdbx_description
1 polymer ?
#
loop_
_entity_poly.entity_id
_entity_poly.type
_entity_poly.pdbx_seq_one_letter_code
_entity_poly.pdbx_strand_id
1 'polypeptide(L)'
;MRWLECLVWPGQPERLRRLRGAVAIARARPADVFSGDLNETVAELVDAAPEEATVVVFHSAVLAYLSVEERVRFERTIRGLPCRWLSNEGCGVIGSVADQLPMPAKDTPGRFVVALDGVPLGYAGAHGQTLDWFRRSPIR
;
A
#
# COMPACT_ATOMS: atom_id res chain seq x y z
N MET A 1 17.72 5.97 13.73
CA MET A 1 17.40 4.51 13.66
C MET A 1 17.10 3.90 15.01
N ARG A 2 17.83 4.19 16.09
CA ARG A 2 17.46 3.76 17.46
C ARG A 2 16.01 4.11 17.84
N TRP A 3 15.51 5.23 17.36
CA TRP A 3 14.15 5.67 17.63
C TRP A 3 13.08 4.70 17.11
N LEU A 4 13.24 4.16 15.91
CA LEU A 4 12.30 3.17 15.36
C LEU A 4 12.26 1.87 16.18
N GLU A 5 13.39 1.48 16.79
CA GLU A 5 13.42 0.30 17.66
C GLU A 5 12.61 0.52 18.94
N CYS A 6 12.55 1.76 19.46
CA CYS A 6 11.75 2.10 20.62
C CYS A 6 10.24 2.01 20.37
N LEU A 7 9.80 2.08 19.10
CA LEU A 7 8.40 1.94 18.71
C LEU A 7 7.95 0.48 18.61
N VAL A 8 8.87 -0.47 18.71
CA VAL A 8 8.51 -1.90 18.75
C VAL A 8 8.14 -2.25 20.19
N TRP A 9 6.91 -2.70 20.38
CA TRP A 9 6.40 -3.04 21.70
C TRP A 9 7.21 -4.18 22.34
N PRO A 10 7.40 -4.14 23.67
CA PRO A 10 8.02 -5.23 24.41
C PRO A 10 7.31 -6.57 24.11
N GLY A 11 8.10 -7.65 24.01
CA GLY A 11 7.58 -8.98 23.69
C GLY A 11 7.39 -9.28 22.18
N GLN A 12 7.83 -8.38 21.28
CA GLN A 12 7.80 -8.61 19.83
C GLN A 12 9.20 -8.77 19.21
N PRO A 13 10.01 -9.76 19.60
CA PRO A 13 11.39 -9.91 19.14
C PRO A 13 11.50 -10.16 17.63
N GLU A 14 10.51 -10.83 17.04
CA GLU A 14 10.43 -11.06 15.60
C GLU A 14 10.30 -9.75 14.81
N ARG A 15 9.46 -8.84 15.31
CA ARG A 15 9.26 -7.53 14.69
C ARG A 15 10.53 -6.69 14.76
N LEU A 16 11.23 -6.73 15.90
CA LEU A 16 12.50 -6.03 16.07
C LEU A 16 13.58 -6.60 15.13
N ARG A 17 13.63 -7.92 14.97
CA ARG A 17 14.56 -8.59 14.06
C ARG A 17 14.32 -8.19 12.61
N ARG A 18 13.05 -8.20 12.16
CA ARG A 18 12.66 -7.73 10.81
C ARG A 18 13.00 -6.26 10.59
N LEU A 19 12.74 -5.39 11.57
CA LEU A 19 13.11 -3.99 11.50
C LEU A 19 14.62 -3.81 11.32
N ARG A 20 15.42 -4.50 12.11
CA ARG A 20 16.90 -4.43 12.00
C ARG A 20 17.40 -4.91 10.64
N GLY A 21 16.83 -6.00 10.13
CA GLY A 21 17.15 -6.50 8.79
C GLY A 21 16.78 -5.49 7.68
N ALA A 22 15.58 -4.91 7.74
CA ALA A 22 15.15 -3.89 6.80
C ALA A 22 16.04 -2.64 6.86
N VAL A 23 16.42 -2.20 8.06
CA VAL A 23 17.35 -1.08 8.26
C VAL A 23 18.72 -1.36 7.65
N ALA A 24 19.25 -2.58 7.79
CA ALA A 24 20.53 -2.94 7.20
C ALA A 24 20.49 -2.87 5.66
N ILE A 25 19.41 -3.37 5.05
CA ILE A 25 19.20 -3.31 3.60
C ILE A 25 19.07 -1.86 3.12
N ALA A 26 18.23 -1.05 3.79
CA ALA A 26 18.02 0.35 3.43
C ALA A 26 19.29 1.21 3.59
N ARG A 27 20.21 0.84 4.49
CA ARG A 27 21.51 1.51 4.59
C ARG A 27 22.48 1.10 3.48
N ALA A 28 22.42 -0.15 3.05
CA ALA A 28 23.28 -0.65 1.98
C ALA A 28 22.80 -0.16 0.59
N ARG A 29 21.50 0.03 0.44
CA ARG A 29 20.85 0.53 -0.79
C ARG A 29 19.79 1.56 -0.38
N PRO A 30 20.17 2.84 -0.18
CA PRO A 30 19.23 3.90 0.13
C PRO A 30 18.20 4.04 -1.00
N ALA A 31 16.95 4.23 -0.63
CA ALA A 31 15.93 4.63 -1.60
C ALA A 31 16.07 6.14 -1.90
N ASP A 32 15.78 6.54 -3.13
CA ASP A 32 15.59 7.93 -3.47
C ASP A 32 14.30 8.42 -2.83
N VAL A 33 14.39 9.49 -2.05
CA VAL A 33 13.24 10.06 -1.33
C VAL A 33 12.93 11.42 -1.94
N PHE A 34 11.73 11.55 -2.48
CA PHE A 34 11.24 12.80 -3.05
C PHE A 34 10.24 13.43 -2.08
N SER A 35 10.38 14.75 -1.88
CA SER A 35 9.45 15.52 -1.06
C SER A 35 8.43 16.19 -1.97
N GLY A 36 7.14 15.99 -1.68
CA GLY A 36 6.07 16.60 -2.47
C GLY A 36 4.69 16.06 -2.09
N ASP A 37 3.66 16.64 -2.68
CA ASP A 37 2.30 16.15 -2.58
C ASP A 37 2.14 14.90 -3.47
N LEU A 38 1.48 13.88 -2.93
CA LEU A 38 1.27 12.60 -3.61
C LEU A 38 0.54 12.76 -4.95
N ASN A 39 -0.48 13.62 -4.98
CA ASN A 39 -1.30 13.84 -6.17
C ASN A 39 -0.61 14.67 -7.26
N GLU A 40 0.49 15.34 -6.92
CA GLU A 40 1.24 16.18 -7.84
C GLU A 40 2.47 15.47 -8.38
N THR A 41 3.13 14.66 -7.54
CA THR A 41 4.44 14.09 -7.86
C THR A 41 4.39 12.67 -8.42
N VAL A 42 3.31 11.89 -8.19
CA VAL A 42 3.27 10.47 -8.58
C VAL A 42 3.43 10.27 -10.10
N ALA A 43 2.84 11.13 -10.91
CA ALA A 43 2.92 11.02 -12.37
C ALA A 43 4.36 11.26 -12.86
N GLU A 44 5.02 12.29 -12.36
CA GLU A 44 6.41 12.62 -12.71
C GLU A 44 7.36 11.48 -12.32
N LEU A 45 7.14 10.86 -11.17
CA LEU A 45 7.97 9.74 -10.71
C LEU A 45 7.77 8.47 -11.55
N VAL A 46 6.55 8.23 -12.02
CA VAL A 46 6.27 7.11 -12.95
C VAL A 46 6.91 7.36 -14.31
N ASP A 47 6.80 8.59 -14.83
CA ASP A 47 7.38 8.98 -16.12
C ASP A 47 8.91 8.99 -16.12
N ALA A 48 9.53 9.21 -14.95
CA ALA A 48 10.98 9.18 -14.79
C ALA A 48 11.56 7.76 -14.68
N ALA A 49 10.71 6.73 -14.61
CA ALA A 49 11.17 5.35 -14.51
C ALA A 49 11.78 4.87 -15.85
N PRO A 50 12.76 3.94 -15.83
CA PRO A 50 13.32 3.35 -17.05
C PRO A 50 12.23 2.69 -17.92
N GLU A 51 12.27 2.91 -19.23
CA GLU A 51 11.26 2.40 -20.17
C GLU A 51 11.12 0.86 -20.13
N GLU A 52 12.22 0.15 -19.88
CA GLU A 52 12.24 -1.32 -19.80
C GLU A 52 11.76 -1.86 -18.46
N ALA A 53 11.50 -1.00 -17.46
CA ALA A 53 11.08 -1.44 -16.13
C ALA A 53 9.57 -1.64 -16.05
N THR A 54 9.16 -2.67 -15.31
CA THR A 54 7.77 -2.75 -14.84
C THR A 54 7.61 -1.84 -13.63
N VAL A 55 6.98 -0.69 -13.82
CA VAL A 55 6.73 0.25 -12.74
C VAL A 55 5.62 -0.26 -11.84
N VAL A 56 5.87 -0.28 -10.53
CA VAL A 56 4.87 -0.62 -9.51
C VAL A 56 4.74 0.54 -8.54
N VAL A 57 3.59 1.18 -8.49
CA VAL A 57 3.26 2.15 -7.44
C VAL A 57 2.60 1.39 -6.30
N PHE A 58 3.27 1.41 -5.15
CA PHE A 58 2.80 0.75 -3.92
C PHE A 58 2.56 1.76 -2.81
N HIS A 59 1.45 1.62 -2.11
CA HIS A 59 1.20 2.36 -0.87
C HIS A 59 0.46 1.52 0.17
N SER A 60 0.66 1.86 1.43
CA SER A 60 0.01 1.17 2.55
C SER A 60 -0.30 2.15 3.67
N ALA A 61 -1.57 2.25 4.05
CA ALA A 61 -2.08 3.16 5.08
C ALA A 61 -1.70 4.64 4.85
N VAL A 62 -1.72 5.09 3.62
CA VAL A 62 -1.37 6.46 3.20
C VAL A 62 -2.62 7.25 2.82
N LEU A 63 -3.49 6.67 1.98
CA LEU A 63 -4.67 7.39 1.49
C LEU A 63 -5.67 7.73 2.59
N ALA A 64 -5.64 7.03 3.70
CA ALA A 64 -6.49 7.35 4.86
C ALA A 64 -6.27 8.78 5.40
N TYR A 65 -5.10 9.38 5.15
CA TYR A 65 -4.76 10.75 5.57
C TYR A 65 -5.24 11.82 4.58
N LEU A 66 -5.69 11.44 3.41
CA LEU A 66 -6.21 12.34 2.38
C LEU A 66 -7.72 12.56 2.56
N SER A 67 -8.23 13.69 2.07
CA SER A 67 -9.67 13.91 1.92
C SER A 67 -10.26 12.94 0.89
N VAL A 68 -11.59 12.83 0.85
CA VAL A 68 -12.28 11.96 -0.11
C VAL A 68 -11.98 12.41 -1.55
N GLU A 69 -12.00 13.72 -1.78
CA GLU A 69 -11.72 14.33 -3.07
C GLU A 69 -10.30 14.05 -3.56
N GLU A 70 -9.33 14.14 -2.66
CA GLU A 70 -7.92 13.83 -2.94
C GLU A 70 -7.71 12.35 -3.26
N ARG A 71 -8.41 11.44 -2.57
CA ARG A 71 -8.39 10.00 -2.87
C ARG A 71 -8.92 9.70 -4.27
N VAL A 72 -10.06 10.32 -4.62
CA VAL A 72 -10.66 10.17 -5.95
C VAL A 72 -9.72 10.73 -7.04
N ARG A 73 -9.08 11.88 -6.76
CA ARG A 73 -8.07 12.46 -7.67
C ARG A 73 -6.91 11.50 -7.86
N PHE A 74 -6.34 10.97 -6.77
CA PHE A 74 -5.25 10.00 -6.82
C PHE A 74 -5.63 8.76 -7.64
N GLU A 75 -6.79 8.17 -7.34
CA GLU A 75 -7.26 6.98 -8.05
C GLU A 75 -7.41 7.22 -9.57
N ARG A 76 -7.95 8.38 -9.96
CA ARG A 76 -8.05 8.74 -11.38
C ARG A 76 -6.69 8.88 -12.03
N THR A 77 -5.75 9.55 -11.37
CA THR A 77 -4.38 9.73 -11.87
C THR A 77 -3.69 8.38 -12.05
N ILE A 78 -3.65 7.56 -11.02
CA ILE A 78 -2.89 6.31 -11.03
C ILE A 78 -3.40 5.30 -12.07
N ARG A 79 -4.72 5.27 -12.31
CA ARG A 79 -5.33 4.42 -13.35
C ARG A 79 -4.98 4.84 -14.77
N GLY A 80 -4.56 6.09 -14.98
CA GLY A 80 -4.09 6.61 -16.27
C GLY A 80 -2.61 6.42 -16.55
N LEU A 81 -1.82 6.00 -15.55
CA LEU A 81 -0.38 5.89 -15.67
C LEU A 81 0.06 4.48 -16.14
N PRO A 82 1.19 4.37 -16.85
CA PRO A 82 1.73 3.09 -17.33
C PRO A 82 2.43 2.32 -16.20
N CYS A 83 1.69 1.99 -15.15
CA CYS A 83 2.20 1.30 -13.97
C CYS A 83 1.21 0.26 -13.46
N ARG A 84 1.69 -0.65 -12.61
CA ARG A 84 0.83 -1.50 -11.78
C ARG A 84 0.59 -0.78 -10.46
N TRP A 85 -0.66 -0.76 -10.02
CA TRP A 85 -1.05 -0.11 -8.78
C TRP A 85 -1.37 -1.16 -7.71
N LEU A 86 -0.49 -1.26 -6.70
CA LEU A 86 -0.67 -2.13 -5.54
C LEU A 86 -1.02 -1.29 -4.31
N SER A 87 -2.22 -1.47 -3.79
CA SER A 87 -2.70 -0.77 -2.59
C SER A 87 -2.91 -1.73 -1.42
N ASN A 88 -2.62 -1.26 -0.19
CA ASN A 88 -2.96 -1.92 1.06
C ASN A 88 -3.52 -0.88 2.03
N GLU A 89 -4.82 -0.68 2.00
CA GLU A 89 -5.52 0.38 2.75
C GLU A 89 -6.66 -0.20 3.60
N GLY A 90 -7.16 0.57 4.55
CA GLY A 90 -8.38 0.22 5.28
C GLY A 90 -9.55 -0.02 4.32
N CYS A 91 -10.40 -0.99 4.62
CA CYS A 91 -11.43 -1.49 3.70
C CYS A 91 -12.39 -0.42 3.13
N GLY A 92 -12.56 0.71 3.81
CA GLY A 92 -13.41 1.82 3.36
C GLY A 92 -12.66 3.01 2.74
N VAL A 93 -11.34 2.93 2.58
CA VAL A 93 -10.51 4.09 2.17
C VAL A 93 -10.62 4.36 0.66
N ILE A 94 -10.64 3.33 -0.16
CA ILE A 94 -10.78 3.43 -1.63
C ILE A 94 -12.18 2.94 -1.98
N GLY A 95 -13.07 3.86 -2.36
CA GLY A 95 -14.49 3.55 -2.60
C GLY A 95 -14.68 2.46 -3.65
N SER A 96 -14.02 2.58 -4.79
CA SER A 96 -14.12 1.61 -5.90
C SER A 96 -13.65 0.20 -5.53
N VAL A 97 -12.73 0.07 -4.57
CA VAL A 97 -12.28 -1.21 -4.02
C VAL A 97 -13.28 -1.73 -2.99
N ALA A 98 -13.79 -0.83 -2.12
CA ALA A 98 -14.77 -1.17 -1.09
C ALA A 98 -16.06 -1.77 -1.67
N ASP A 99 -16.53 -1.25 -2.79
CA ASP A 99 -17.73 -1.71 -3.51
C ASP A 99 -17.61 -3.14 -4.07
N GLN A 100 -16.39 -3.66 -4.18
CA GLN A 100 -16.10 -5.00 -4.70
C GLN A 100 -15.83 -6.02 -3.59
N LEU A 101 -15.84 -5.61 -2.32
CA LEU A 101 -15.52 -6.51 -1.22
C LEU A 101 -16.62 -7.55 -0.99
N PRO A 102 -16.26 -8.80 -0.65
CA PRO A 102 -17.24 -9.85 -0.34
C PRO A 102 -18.05 -9.56 0.93
N MET A 103 -17.53 -8.70 1.82
CA MET A 103 -18.22 -8.19 3.00
C MET A 103 -18.11 -6.66 3.02
N PRO A 104 -19.17 -5.94 3.42
CA PRO A 104 -19.13 -4.48 3.55
C PRO A 104 -17.98 -4.02 4.44
N ALA A 105 -17.35 -2.90 4.11
CA ALA A 105 -16.21 -2.36 4.86
C ALA A 105 -16.52 -2.15 6.36
N LYS A 106 -17.77 -1.79 6.70
CA LYS A 106 -18.24 -1.64 8.08
C LYS A 106 -18.18 -2.92 8.91
N ASP A 107 -18.24 -4.09 8.26
CA ASP A 107 -18.23 -5.41 8.89
C ASP A 107 -16.80 -5.99 8.98
N THR A 108 -15.79 -5.22 8.58
CA THR A 108 -14.38 -5.60 8.60
C THR A 108 -13.52 -4.65 9.45
N PRO A 109 -13.86 -4.41 10.73
CA PRO A 109 -13.15 -3.43 11.56
C PRO A 109 -11.68 -3.81 11.72
N GLY A 110 -10.78 -2.83 11.55
CA GLY A 110 -9.34 -3.01 11.70
C GLY A 110 -8.65 -3.85 10.63
N ARG A 111 -9.38 -4.29 9.60
CA ARG A 111 -8.80 -4.99 8.45
C ARG A 111 -8.38 -4.00 7.36
N PHE A 112 -7.36 -4.42 6.64
CA PHE A 112 -6.93 -3.79 5.40
C PHE A 112 -7.34 -4.67 4.21
N VAL A 113 -7.41 -4.08 3.04
CA VAL A 113 -7.59 -4.79 1.78
C VAL A 113 -6.37 -4.58 0.90
N VAL A 114 -5.80 -5.69 0.43
CA VAL A 114 -4.79 -5.68 -0.62
C VAL A 114 -5.52 -5.69 -1.95
N ALA A 115 -5.23 -4.72 -2.81
CA ALA A 115 -5.79 -4.65 -4.15
C ALA A 115 -4.70 -4.38 -5.19
N LEU A 116 -4.88 -4.96 -6.39
CA LEU A 116 -4.03 -4.74 -7.55
C LEU A 116 -4.86 -4.11 -8.65
N ASP A 117 -4.42 -2.94 -9.13
CA ASP A 117 -5.10 -2.15 -10.17
C ASP A 117 -6.58 -1.89 -9.85
N GLY A 118 -6.86 -1.68 -8.53
CA GLY A 118 -8.19 -1.43 -8.02
C GLY A 118 -9.08 -2.68 -7.89
N VAL A 119 -8.53 -3.88 -8.07
CA VAL A 119 -9.26 -5.13 -7.86
C VAL A 119 -8.82 -5.76 -6.54
N PRO A 120 -9.73 -5.97 -5.57
CA PRO A 120 -9.38 -6.55 -4.28
C PRO A 120 -8.93 -7.99 -4.41
N LEU A 121 -7.84 -8.34 -3.72
CA LEU A 121 -7.23 -9.67 -3.75
C LEU A 121 -7.44 -10.45 -2.45
N GLY A 122 -7.50 -9.75 -1.31
CA GLY A 122 -7.63 -10.38 0.00
C GLY A 122 -7.64 -9.36 1.13
N TYR A 123 -8.01 -9.82 2.31
CA TYR A 123 -7.89 -9.03 3.52
C TYR A 123 -6.53 -9.24 4.18
N ALA A 124 -5.96 -8.16 4.70
CA ALA A 124 -4.72 -8.18 5.47
C ALA A 124 -4.96 -7.66 6.90
N GLY A 125 -4.18 -8.14 7.84
CA GLY A 125 -4.07 -7.51 9.15
C GLY A 125 -3.33 -6.17 9.05
N ALA A 126 -3.67 -5.21 9.91
CA ALA A 126 -3.15 -3.84 9.87
C ALA A 126 -1.61 -3.73 9.88
N HIS A 127 -0.92 -4.75 10.38
CA HIS A 127 0.55 -4.82 10.44
C HIS A 127 1.14 -5.99 9.64
N GLY A 128 0.36 -6.55 8.71
CA GLY A 128 0.80 -7.65 7.86
C GLY A 128 0.97 -9.01 8.57
N GLN A 129 0.28 -9.22 9.70
CA GLN A 129 0.37 -10.48 10.44
C GLN A 129 -0.42 -11.60 9.77
N THR A 130 -1.49 -11.24 9.08
CA THR A 130 -2.39 -12.19 8.41
C THR A 130 -2.69 -11.72 7.00
N LEU A 131 -2.96 -12.67 6.12
CA LEU A 131 -3.40 -12.43 4.76
C LEU A 131 -4.41 -13.51 4.38
N ASP A 132 -5.65 -13.09 4.15
CA ASP A 132 -6.77 -13.95 3.76
C ASP A 132 -7.11 -13.66 2.29
N TRP A 133 -6.57 -14.45 1.37
CA TRP A 133 -6.86 -14.30 -0.05
C TRP A 133 -8.31 -14.63 -0.39
N PHE A 134 -8.91 -13.81 -1.23
CA PHE A 134 -10.19 -14.16 -1.82
C PHE A 134 -10.00 -15.32 -2.79
N ARG A 135 -10.86 -16.35 -2.70
CA ARG A 135 -10.89 -17.39 -3.70
C ARG A 135 -11.34 -16.77 -5.02
N ARG A 136 -10.43 -16.67 -5.95
CA ARG A 136 -10.77 -16.36 -7.34
C ARG A 136 -11.03 -17.66 -8.08
N SER A 137 -12.10 -17.69 -8.87
CA SER A 137 -12.15 -18.62 -9.99
C SER A 137 -10.91 -18.42 -10.85
N PRO A 138 -10.29 -19.49 -11.37
CA PRO A 138 -9.08 -19.34 -12.17
C PRO A 138 -9.31 -18.32 -13.27
N ILE A 139 -8.40 -17.39 -13.39
CA ILE A 139 -8.37 -16.40 -14.47
C ILE A 139 -8.27 -17.23 -15.76
N ARG A 140 -9.26 -17.07 -16.64
CA ARG A 140 -9.22 -17.63 -17.99
C ARG A 140 -8.23 -16.85 -18.85
#